data_aa414ea7325503e48a3017bf41a9a3c1
#
_entry.id   aa414ea7325503e48a3017bf41a9a3c1
#
_cell.length_a   1.000
_cell.length_b   1.000
_cell.length_c   1.000
_cell.angle_alpha   90.00
_cell.angle_beta   90.00
_cell.angle_gamma   90.00
#
_symmetry.space_group_name_H-M   'P 1'
#
loop_
_entity.id
_entity.type
_entity.pdbx_description
1 polymer ?
#
loop_
_entity_poly.entity_id
_entity_poly.type
_entity_poly.pdbx_seq_one_letter_code
_entity_poly.pdbx_strand_id
1 'polypeptide(L)'
;MTPLDDATRAGPDSQVVKQAISWMLRLRNNRANRRLQAQCEDWREAHHDHELAWQRVQALQQELSGQLAAVPGARLTLENSAQGLGRRQALKLLSGVMLVSSAAWISRDLIGWQRWTSDLATATGERRSVQLPDGTRLQLNTDSAVDLDFNPQQRLITLVRGEILVTCGAASAPLLVKTRHGLLEGIDGRFAVRQDSDCTRLSVLSGNVAIHTPHGADGLSLQVHAGENYLVRQTQATLAAPMNMDVGAWADGLIVTRGMRLADFLSEVGRYRHGYLGCSADIADLRLSGVFRLEDTDTLLAILPQTLPVQVRYRTRWWVSLERSA
;
A
#
# COMPACT_ATOMS: atom_id res chain seq x y z
N MET A 1 28.83 32.97 -9.91
CA MET A 1 27.61 32.41 -9.27
C MET A 1 27.20 31.20 -10.13
N THR A 2 27.68 30.06 -9.72
CA THR A 2 27.48 28.74 -10.40
C THR A 2 26.12 28.18 -9.98
N PRO A 3 25.31 27.63 -10.88
CA PRO A 3 24.08 26.92 -10.50
C PRO A 3 24.43 25.59 -9.84
N LEU A 4 23.99 25.42 -8.60
CA LEU A 4 24.12 24.21 -7.82
C LEU A 4 23.09 23.17 -8.29
N ASP A 5 23.62 22.01 -8.58
CA ASP A 5 23.02 20.76 -9.00
C ASP A 5 21.63 20.44 -8.38
N ASP A 6 20.64 20.41 -9.25
CA ASP A 6 19.27 19.91 -8.99
C ASP A 6 19.13 18.39 -9.22
N ALA A 7 20.27 17.69 -9.36
CA ALA A 7 20.30 16.26 -9.75
C ALA A 7 20.24 15.27 -8.56
N THR A 8 20.10 15.73 -7.29
CA THR A 8 20.39 14.87 -6.13
C THR A 8 19.13 14.33 -5.42
N ARG A 9 17.93 14.45 -5.96
CA ARG A 9 16.67 14.07 -5.26
C ARG A 9 15.73 13.10 -5.96
N ALA A 10 15.97 12.67 -7.17
CA ALA A 10 15.15 11.64 -7.82
C ALA A 10 15.79 10.26 -7.59
N GLY A 11 14.99 9.30 -7.10
CA GLY A 11 15.43 7.89 -7.04
C GLY A 11 15.71 7.37 -8.45
N PRO A 12 16.47 6.24 -8.60
CA PRO A 12 16.84 5.71 -9.91
C PRO A 12 15.59 5.41 -10.75
N ASP A 13 15.65 5.73 -12.04
CA ASP A 13 14.57 5.51 -13.01
C ASP A 13 14.09 4.04 -12.95
N SER A 14 12.78 3.84 -13.11
CA SER A 14 12.12 2.53 -13.12
C SER A 14 12.71 1.57 -14.16
N GLN A 15 13.23 2.08 -15.26
CA GLN A 15 13.96 1.33 -16.29
C GLN A 15 15.29 0.80 -15.75
N VAL A 16 16.05 1.63 -15.04
CA VAL A 16 17.34 1.27 -14.46
C VAL A 16 17.20 0.16 -13.42
N VAL A 17 16.16 0.22 -12.63
CA VAL A 17 15.90 -0.81 -11.62
C VAL A 17 15.47 -2.14 -12.28
N LYS A 18 14.68 -2.13 -13.36
CA LYS A 18 14.37 -3.33 -14.15
C LYS A 18 15.64 -3.98 -14.69
N GLN A 19 16.60 -3.17 -15.13
CA GLN A 19 17.90 -3.64 -15.58
C GLN A 19 18.70 -4.29 -14.43
N ALA A 20 18.72 -3.67 -13.24
CA ALA A 20 19.37 -4.23 -12.06
C ALA A 20 18.83 -5.62 -11.68
N ILE A 21 17.49 -5.78 -11.71
CA ILE A 21 16.84 -7.08 -11.47
C ILE A 21 17.23 -8.10 -12.55
N SER A 22 17.22 -7.70 -13.82
CA SER A 22 17.62 -8.57 -14.91
C SER A 22 19.05 -9.07 -14.72
N TRP A 23 19.99 -8.19 -14.33
CA TRP A 23 21.36 -8.54 -14.01
C TRP A 23 21.45 -9.51 -12.84
N MET A 24 20.72 -9.27 -11.75
CA MET A 24 20.71 -10.16 -10.60
C MET A 24 20.20 -11.56 -10.94
N LEU A 25 19.13 -11.67 -11.74
CA LEU A 25 18.60 -12.97 -12.19
C LEU A 25 19.61 -13.73 -13.08
N ARG A 26 20.28 -13.02 -14.00
CA ARG A 26 21.30 -13.60 -14.89
C ARG A 26 22.49 -14.12 -14.09
N LEU A 27 22.99 -13.35 -13.14
CA LEU A 27 24.11 -13.75 -12.27
C LEU A 27 23.74 -14.92 -11.36
N ARG A 28 22.53 -14.94 -10.82
CA ARG A 28 22.05 -16.05 -9.99
C ARG A 28 22.00 -17.37 -10.75
N ASN A 29 21.57 -17.34 -12.01
CA ASN A 29 21.44 -18.52 -12.85
C ASN A 29 22.80 -18.98 -13.43
N ASN A 30 23.81 -18.11 -13.49
CA ASN A 30 25.10 -18.36 -14.10
C ASN A 30 26.28 -17.90 -13.21
N ARG A 31 26.28 -18.31 -11.94
CA ARG A 31 27.28 -17.85 -10.93
C ARG A 31 28.73 -18.02 -11.28
N ALA A 32 29.06 -19.01 -12.14
CA ALA A 32 30.45 -19.32 -12.55
C ALA A 32 30.89 -18.52 -13.79
N ASN A 33 30.05 -17.68 -14.40
CA ASN A 33 30.39 -17.00 -15.65
C ASN A 33 31.05 -15.63 -15.35
N ARG A 34 32.41 -15.63 -15.35
CA ARG A 34 33.23 -14.42 -15.12
C ARG A 34 32.93 -13.29 -16.12
N ARG A 35 32.60 -13.62 -17.37
CA ARG A 35 32.30 -12.62 -18.40
C ARG A 35 31.01 -11.88 -18.09
N LEU A 36 30.02 -12.58 -17.54
CA LEU A 36 28.73 -11.98 -17.13
C LEU A 36 28.89 -11.10 -15.88
N GLN A 37 29.80 -11.46 -14.97
CA GLN A 37 30.15 -10.66 -13.80
C GLN A 37 30.80 -9.34 -14.22
N ALA A 38 31.82 -9.39 -15.10
CA ALA A 38 32.47 -8.19 -15.62
C ALA A 38 31.46 -7.23 -16.32
N GLN A 39 30.59 -7.78 -17.17
CA GLN A 39 29.55 -6.97 -17.84
C GLN A 39 28.59 -6.29 -16.85
N CYS A 40 28.28 -6.94 -15.72
CA CYS A 40 27.45 -6.34 -14.68
C CYS A 40 28.20 -5.23 -13.92
N GLU A 41 29.51 -5.43 -13.67
CA GLU A 41 30.38 -4.42 -13.07
C GLU A 41 30.49 -3.20 -13.99
N ASP A 42 30.75 -3.37 -15.27
CA ASP A 42 30.77 -2.29 -16.27
C ASP A 42 29.45 -1.51 -16.30
N TRP A 43 28.32 -2.24 -16.24
CA TRP A 43 27.00 -1.61 -16.21
C TRP A 43 26.79 -0.79 -14.93
N ARG A 44 27.23 -1.26 -13.77
CA ARG A 44 27.13 -0.55 -12.49
C ARG A 44 27.96 0.74 -12.47
N GLU A 45 29.16 0.68 -13.04
CA GLU A 45 30.09 1.81 -13.11
C GLU A 45 29.67 2.88 -14.13
N ALA A 46 28.83 2.53 -15.11
CA ALA A 46 28.42 3.42 -16.19
C ALA A 46 27.59 4.62 -15.71
N HIS A 47 26.84 4.52 -14.61
CA HIS A 47 26.02 5.62 -14.07
C HIS A 47 25.77 5.43 -12.56
N HIS A 48 25.72 6.53 -11.81
CA HIS A 48 25.45 6.52 -10.38
C HIS A 48 24.11 5.84 -10.03
N ASP A 49 23.07 6.06 -10.83
CA ASP A 49 21.74 5.45 -10.62
C ASP A 49 21.75 3.92 -10.81
N HIS A 50 22.66 3.37 -11.63
CA HIS A 50 22.81 1.93 -11.80
C HIS A 50 23.34 1.29 -10.52
N GLU A 51 24.33 1.90 -9.88
CA GLU A 51 24.87 1.44 -8.60
C GLU A 51 23.84 1.55 -7.48
N LEU A 52 23.11 2.68 -7.40
CA LEU A 52 22.02 2.85 -6.43
C LEU A 52 20.91 1.80 -6.61
N ALA A 53 20.51 1.55 -7.85
CA ALA A 53 19.52 0.52 -8.16
C ALA A 53 20.01 -0.87 -7.78
N TRP A 54 21.28 -1.17 -8.07
CA TRP A 54 21.90 -2.45 -7.74
C TRP A 54 21.94 -2.70 -6.24
N GLN A 55 22.42 -1.73 -5.44
CA GLN A 55 22.47 -1.82 -3.97
C GLN A 55 21.10 -2.06 -3.36
N ARG A 56 20.07 -1.36 -3.87
CA ARG A 56 18.69 -1.54 -3.44
C ARG A 56 18.19 -2.95 -3.71
N VAL A 57 18.42 -3.47 -4.91
CA VAL A 57 18.00 -4.82 -5.30
C VAL A 57 18.74 -5.89 -4.47
N GLN A 58 19.98 -5.68 -4.11
CA GLN A 58 20.74 -6.58 -3.21
C GLN A 58 20.20 -6.56 -1.77
N ALA A 59 19.92 -5.38 -1.23
CA ALA A 59 19.33 -5.24 0.11
C ALA A 59 18.01 -6.00 0.24
N LEU A 60 17.13 -5.87 -0.78
CA LEU A 60 15.88 -6.61 -0.86
C LEU A 60 16.09 -8.13 -0.88
N GLN A 61 17.08 -8.60 -1.65
CA GLN A 61 17.41 -10.03 -1.68
C GLN A 61 17.88 -10.56 -0.32
N GLN A 62 18.66 -9.78 0.42
CA GLN A 62 19.15 -10.16 1.75
C GLN A 62 18.00 -10.23 2.76
N GLU A 63 17.09 -9.25 2.73
CA GLU A 63 15.91 -9.23 3.60
C GLU A 63 14.99 -10.42 3.35
N LEU A 64 14.72 -10.74 2.08
CA LEU A 64 13.94 -11.91 1.67
C LEU A 64 14.61 -13.24 2.07
N SER A 65 15.93 -13.31 1.95
CA SER A 65 16.69 -14.51 2.34
C SER A 65 16.65 -14.72 3.85
N GLY A 66 16.68 -13.65 4.65
CA GLY A 66 16.56 -13.69 6.11
C GLY A 66 15.18 -14.14 6.56
N GLN A 67 14.12 -13.68 5.91
CA GLN A 67 12.74 -14.08 6.23
C GLN A 67 12.46 -15.55 5.87
N LEU A 68 12.99 -16.05 4.76
CA LEU A 68 12.88 -17.47 4.37
C LEU A 68 13.66 -18.41 5.30
N ALA A 69 14.78 -17.96 5.88
CA ALA A 69 15.54 -18.73 6.86
C ALA A 69 14.82 -18.85 8.21
N ALA A 70 13.88 -17.94 8.50
CA ALA A 70 13.10 -17.90 9.75
C ALA A 70 11.86 -18.81 9.74
N VAL A 71 11.53 -19.49 8.64
CA VAL A 71 10.39 -20.42 8.55
C VAL A 71 10.83 -21.84 8.91
N PRO A 72 10.52 -22.35 10.14
CA PRO A 72 10.83 -23.73 10.51
C PRO A 72 9.99 -24.69 9.65
N GLY A 73 10.64 -25.55 8.87
CA GLY A 73 9.98 -26.60 8.10
C GLY A 73 10.16 -26.52 6.58
N ALA A 74 10.61 -25.41 6.02
CA ALA A 74 10.85 -25.30 4.56
C ALA A 74 11.97 -26.23 4.07
N ARG A 75 12.93 -26.60 4.94
CA ARG A 75 13.99 -27.57 4.62
C ARG A 75 13.50 -29.03 4.66
N LEU A 76 12.66 -29.39 5.60
CA LEU A 76 12.19 -30.78 5.80
C LEU A 76 11.23 -31.26 4.69
N THR A 77 10.43 -30.37 4.10
CA THR A 77 9.54 -30.71 2.99
C THR A 77 10.28 -30.94 1.67
N LEU A 78 11.45 -30.33 1.49
CA LEU A 78 12.28 -30.51 0.30
C LEU A 78 13.09 -31.84 0.34
N GLU A 79 13.51 -32.29 1.51
CA GLU A 79 14.27 -33.53 1.69
C GLU A 79 13.40 -34.78 1.58
N ASN A 80 12.15 -34.74 2.08
CA ASN A 80 11.24 -35.89 2.07
C ASN A 80 10.50 -36.10 0.74
N SER A 81 10.42 -35.10 -0.16
CA SER A 81 9.78 -35.23 -1.47
C SER A 81 10.71 -35.79 -2.56
N ALA A 82 12.01 -35.96 -2.28
CA ALA A 82 12.98 -36.39 -3.26
C ALA A 82 13.07 -37.93 -3.47
N GLN A 83 12.36 -38.73 -2.68
CA GLN A 83 12.50 -40.20 -2.72
C GLN A 83 11.51 -40.93 -3.63
N GLY A 84 10.55 -40.24 -4.28
CA GLY A 84 9.49 -40.94 -5.05
C GLY A 84 9.27 -40.49 -6.49
N LEU A 85 9.86 -39.42 -6.95
CA LEU A 85 9.64 -38.89 -8.29
C LEU A 85 10.94 -38.78 -9.08
N GLY A 86 10.93 -39.25 -10.34
CA GLY A 86 12.12 -39.18 -11.20
C GLY A 86 12.65 -37.75 -11.30
N ARG A 87 13.98 -37.58 -11.19
CA ARG A 87 14.71 -36.27 -11.15
C ARG A 87 14.23 -35.25 -12.19
N ARG A 88 13.79 -35.69 -13.37
CA ARG A 88 13.30 -34.82 -14.46
C ARG A 88 11.86 -34.30 -14.22
N GLN A 89 11.02 -35.05 -13.54
CA GLN A 89 9.65 -34.62 -13.21
C GLN A 89 9.63 -33.72 -11.97
N ALA A 90 10.46 -34.03 -10.98
CA ALA A 90 10.64 -33.16 -9.80
C ALA A 90 11.22 -31.77 -10.18
N LEU A 91 12.18 -31.71 -11.12
CA LEU A 91 12.70 -30.46 -11.64
C LEU A 91 11.66 -29.65 -12.44
N LYS A 92 10.80 -30.30 -13.21
CA LYS A 92 9.71 -29.64 -13.96
C LYS A 92 8.60 -29.13 -13.05
N LEU A 93 8.24 -29.86 -12.00
CA LEU A 93 7.26 -29.42 -10.99
C LEU A 93 7.82 -28.31 -10.10
N LEU A 94 9.07 -28.39 -9.66
CA LEU A 94 9.74 -27.34 -8.91
C LEU A 94 9.91 -26.05 -9.73
N SER A 95 10.23 -26.15 -11.01
CA SER A 95 10.30 -24.98 -11.90
C SER A 95 8.92 -24.38 -12.15
N GLY A 96 7.89 -25.19 -12.29
CA GLY A 96 6.49 -24.72 -12.46
C GLY A 96 5.93 -24.05 -11.22
N VAL A 97 6.12 -24.65 -10.04
CA VAL A 97 5.67 -24.07 -8.75
C VAL A 97 6.46 -22.83 -8.40
N MET A 98 7.78 -22.80 -8.67
CA MET A 98 8.58 -21.58 -8.47
C MET A 98 8.22 -20.46 -9.45
N LEU A 99 7.85 -20.77 -10.69
CA LEU A 99 7.42 -19.76 -11.66
C LEU A 99 6.02 -19.18 -11.31
N VAL A 100 5.08 -20.01 -10.88
CA VAL A 100 3.74 -19.55 -10.50
C VAL A 100 3.78 -18.82 -9.15
N SER A 101 4.53 -19.29 -8.16
CA SER A 101 4.68 -18.60 -6.89
C SER A 101 5.50 -17.31 -7.02
N SER A 102 6.54 -17.28 -7.85
CA SER A 102 7.30 -16.05 -8.10
C SER A 102 6.49 -15.04 -8.92
N ALA A 103 5.68 -15.47 -9.89
CA ALA A 103 4.81 -14.56 -10.65
C ALA A 103 3.68 -13.99 -9.78
N ALA A 104 3.05 -14.80 -8.94
CA ALA A 104 2.04 -14.34 -7.98
C ALA A 104 2.64 -13.46 -6.86
N TRP A 105 3.86 -13.75 -6.44
CA TRP A 105 4.63 -12.94 -5.48
C TRP A 105 5.13 -11.64 -6.11
N ILE A 106 5.65 -11.68 -7.32
CA ILE A 106 6.11 -10.49 -8.06
C ILE A 106 4.93 -9.57 -8.39
N SER A 107 3.74 -10.10 -8.72
CA SER A 107 2.56 -9.24 -8.92
C SER A 107 2.07 -8.60 -7.62
N ARG A 108 2.27 -9.26 -6.48
CA ARG A 108 1.95 -8.72 -5.16
C ARG A 108 3.01 -7.73 -4.66
N ASP A 109 4.28 -7.95 -5.01
CA ASP A 109 5.41 -7.07 -4.66
C ASP A 109 5.68 -5.96 -5.68
N LEU A 110 5.08 -6.01 -6.86
CA LEU A 110 5.00 -4.82 -7.73
C LEU A 110 4.24 -3.67 -7.03
N ILE A 111 3.39 -3.98 -6.06
CA ILE A 111 2.81 -3.01 -5.12
C ILE A 111 3.88 -2.48 -4.15
N GLY A 112 4.85 -3.29 -3.73
CA GLY A 112 6.00 -2.89 -2.90
C GLY A 112 6.97 -1.92 -3.58
N TRP A 113 7.08 -2.01 -4.89
CA TRP A 113 7.96 -1.19 -5.70
C TRP A 113 7.64 0.32 -5.64
N GLN A 114 6.37 0.69 -5.55
CA GLN A 114 5.93 2.07 -5.43
C GLN A 114 6.40 2.75 -4.12
N ARG A 115 6.79 1.97 -3.11
CA ARG A 115 7.41 2.50 -1.87
C ARG A 115 8.80 3.09 -2.09
N TRP A 116 9.52 2.61 -3.10
CA TRP A 116 10.92 2.96 -3.36
C TRP A 116 11.06 4.11 -4.36
N THR A 117 9.99 4.42 -5.09
CA THR A 117 9.96 5.50 -6.10
C THR A 117 9.15 6.71 -5.66
N SER A 118 8.32 6.59 -4.62
CA SER A 118 7.52 7.72 -4.11
C SER A 118 8.26 8.51 -3.04
N ASP A 119 8.03 9.82 -3.01
CA ASP A 119 8.67 10.74 -2.06
C ASP A 119 8.37 10.41 -0.60
N LEU A 120 7.12 9.99 -0.33
CA LEU A 120 6.69 9.51 0.99
C LEU A 120 5.92 8.20 0.85
N ALA A 121 6.27 7.22 1.69
CA ALA A 121 5.55 5.95 1.74
C ALA A 121 5.49 5.39 3.17
N THR A 122 4.50 4.53 3.41
CA THR A 122 4.29 3.76 4.64
C THR A 122 4.19 2.27 4.35
N ALA A 123 4.64 1.46 5.31
CA ALA A 123 4.46 0.01 5.30
C ALA A 123 3.05 -0.39 5.78
N THR A 124 2.70 -1.69 5.65
CA THR A 124 1.49 -2.25 6.25
C THR A 124 1.56 -2.09 7.78
N GLY A 125 0.53 -1.49 8.37
CA GLY A 125 0.45 -1.15 9.79
C GLY A 125 1.16 0.15 10.18
N GLU A 126 2.00 0.71 9.30
CA GLU A 126 2.68 1.97 9.55
C GLU A 126 1.78 3.17 9.21
N ARG A 127 1.91 4.24 9.97
CA ARG A 127 1.28 5.55 9.75
C ARG A 127 2.34 6.63 9.87
N ARG A 128 2.23 7.68 9.07
CA ARG A 128 3.21 8.78 9.07
C ARG A 128 2.51 10.12 8.95
N SER A 129 2.93 11.09 9.74
CA SER A 129 2.47 12.47 9.65
C SER A 129 3.62 13.37 9.23
N VAL A 130 3.40 14.21 8.22
CA VAL A 130 4.38 15.13 7.68
C VAL A 130 3.73 16.51 7.56
N GLN A 131 4.47 17.55 7.94
CA GLN A 131 4.08 18.92 7.66
C GLN A 131 4.82 19.39 6.42
N LEU A 132 4.08 19.85 5.42
CA LEU A 132 4.60 20.34 4.16
C LEU A 132 5.05 21.81 4.29
N PRO A 133 5.88 22.31 3.36
CA PRO A 133 6.43 23.67 3.44
C PRO A 133 5.39 24.79 3.47
N ASP A 134 4.21 24.54 2.91
CA ASP A 134 3.08 25.47 2.86
C ASP A 134 2.19 25.44 4.12
N GLY A 135 2.58 24.66 5.15
CA GLY A 135 1.82 24.47 6.37
C GLY A 135 0.74 23.36 6.27
N THR A 136 0.53 22.75 5.11
CA THR A 136 -0.37 21.60 4.96
C THR A 136 0.14 20.43 5.79
N ARG A 137 -0.76 19.82 6.59
CA ARG A 137 -0.45 18.54 7.26
C ARG A 137 -0.96 17.39 6.43
N LEU A 138 -0.03 16.54 6.02
CA LEU A 138 -0.29 15.31 5.29
C LEU A 138 -0.04 14.11 6.21
N GLN A 139 -1.08 13.29 6.40
CA GLN A 139 -0.98 12.03 7.15
C GLN A 139 -1.20 10.88 6.19
N LEU A 140 -0.29 9.93 6.18
CA LEU A 140 -0.35 8.71 5.38
C LEU A 140 -0.82 7.57 6.27
N ASN A 141 -1.83 6.84 5.82
CA ASN A 141 -2.32 5.63 6.48
C ASN A 141 -1.45 4.42 6.11
N THR A 142 -1.82 3.25 6.58
CA THR A 142 -1.19 1.96 6.27
C THR A 142 -1.05 1.76 4.76
N ASP A 143 0.09 1.23 4.32
CA ASP A 143 0.37 0.84 2.92
C ASP A 143 0.07 1.94 1.89
N SER A 144 0.49 3.17 2.18
CA SER A 144 0.25 4.34 1.35
C SER A 144 1.53 4.85 0.71
N ALA A 145 1.39 5.49 -0.46
CA ALA A 145 2.49 6.11 -1.18
C ALA A 145 2.02 7.36 -1.92
N VAL A 146 2.78 8.44 -1.81
CA VAL A 146 2.51 9.73 -2.44
C VAL A 146 3.76 10.33 -3.04
N ASP A 147 3.58 11.04 -4.16
CA ASP A 147 4.58 11.90 -4.76
C ASP A 147 4.15 13.36 -4.57
N LEU A 148 5.11 14.24 -4.35
CA LEU A 148 4.89 15.65 -4.04
C LEU A 148 5.52 16.53 -5.12
N ASP A 149 4.72 17.39 -5.73
CA ASP A 149 5.19 18.42 -6.64
C ASP A 149 4.71 19.79 -6.12
N PHE A 150 5.57 20.38 -5.28
CA PHE A 150 5.32 21.66 -4.62
C PHE A 150 6.29 22.70 -5.15
N ASN A 151 5.75 23.66 -5.87
CA ASN A 151 6.47 24.81 -6.38
C ASN A 151 5.63 26.10 -6.16
N PRO A 152 6.15 27.31 -6.41
CA PRO A 152 5.40 28.54 -6.19
C PRO A 152 4.07 28.65 -6.94
N GLN A 153 3.91 27.89 -8.05
CA GLN A 153 2.74 27.90 -8.92
C GLN A 153 1.79 26.74 -8.68
N GLN A 154 2.27 25.65 -8.06
CA GLN A 154 1.52 24.39 -7.96
C GLN A 154 1.77 23.71 -6.61
N ARG A 155 0.69 23.22 -6.01
CA ARG A 155 0.67 22.41 -4.79
C ARG A 155 -0.02 21.09 -5.11
N LEU A 156 0.76 20.12 -5.65
CA LEU A 156 0.22 18.85 -6.10
C LEU A 156 0.72 17.71 -5.23
N ILE A 157 -0.22 16.92 -4.73
CA ILE A 157 0.01 15.60 -4.11
C ILE A 157 -0.52 14.55 -5.08
N THR A 158 0.29 13.62 -5.53
CA THR A 158 -0.16 12.47 -6.31
C THR A 158 -0.29 11.25 -5.40
N LEU A 159 -1.52 10.81 -5.14
CA LEU A 159 -1.77 9.59 -4.38
C LEU A 159 -1.57 8.38 -5.30
N VAL A 160 -0.44 7.71 -5.16
CA VAL A 160 -0.07 6.53 -5.95
C VAL A 160 -0.87 5.31 -5.49
N ARG A 161 -1.03 5.14 -4.16
CA ARG A 161 -1.86 4.10 -3.52
C ARG A 161 -2.15 4.42 -2.07
N GLY A 162 -3.10 3.69 -1.51
CA GLY A 162 -3.44 3.73 -0.09
C GLY A 162 -4.39 4.87 0.25
N GLU A 163 -4.18 5.48 1.40
CA GLU A 163 -5.06 6.48 1.98
C GLU A 163 -4.28 7.61 2.66
N ILE A 164 -4.72 8.82 2.43
CA ILE A 164 -4.16 10.02 3.05
C ILE A 164 -5.25 10.85 3.71
N LEU A 165 -4.87 11.56 4.76
CA LEU A 165 -5.67 12.60 5.39
C LEU A 165 -4.92 13.92 5.24
N VAL A 166 -5.57 14.86 4.60
CA VAL A 166 -5.03 16.18 4.30
C VAL A 166 -5.71 17.21 5.18
N THR A 167 -4.92 18.06 5.85
CA THR A 167 -5.41 19.28 6.49
C THR A 167 -4.74 20.45 5.77
N CYS A 168 -5.53 21.23 5.05
CA CYS A 168 -5.02 22.32 4.23
C CYS A 168 -4.30 23.38 5.05
N GLY A 169 -3.14 23.81 4.60
CA GLY A 169 -2.42 24.98 5.13
C GLY A 169 -3.02 26.27 4.60
N ALA A 170 -2.69 27.38 5.25
CA ALA A 170 -3.20 28.72 4.93
C ALA A 170 -2.47 29.34 3.73
N ALA A 171 -2.45 28.69 2.58
CA ALA A 171 -1.84 29.20 1.36
C ALA A 171 -2.90 29.68 0.36
N SER A 172 -2.57 30.68 -0.47
CA SER A 172 -3.49 31.28 -1.45
C SER A 172 -3.75 30.41 -2.69
N ALA A 173 -2.82 29.52 -3.04
CA ALA A 173 -3.00 28.63 -4.17
C ALA A 173 -3.80 27.37 -3.75
N PRO A 174 -4.68 26.81 -4.62
CA PRO A 174 -5.41 25.60 -4.30
C PRO A 174 -4.46 24.40 -4.14
N LEU A 175 -4.81 23.49 -3.23
CA LEU A 175 -4.11 22.24 -3.04
C LEU A 175 -4.75 21.17 -3.93
N LEU A 176 -3.97 20.57 -4.81
CA LEU A 176 -4.43 19.53 -5.72
C LEU A 176 -4.02 18.15 -5.21
N VAL A 177 -4.95 17.20 -5.18
CA VAL A 177 -4.69 15.78 -4.94
C VAL A 177 -5.07 15.00 -6.18
N LYS A 178 -4.06 14.53 -6.90
CA LYS A 178 -4.23 13.68 -8.08
C LYS A 178 -4.34 12.23 -7.65
N THR A 179 -5.33 11.54 -8.19
CA THR A 179 -5.54 10.12 -8.00
C THR A 179 -5.63 9.42 -9.36
N ARG A 180 -5.70 8.10 -9.38
CA ARG A 180 -5.92 7.33 -10.61
C ARG A 180 -7.28 7.65 -11.27
N HIS A 181 -8.25 8.10 -10.49
CA HIS A 181 -9.65 8.24 -10.91
C HIS A 181 -10.09 9.69 -11.11
N GLY A 182 -9.29 10.67 -10.69
CA GLY A 182 -9.62 12.08 -10.84
C GLY A 182 -8.66 13.01 -10.09
N LEU A 183 -8.90 14.29 -10.25
CA LEU A 183 -8.20 15.36 -9.57
C LEU A 183 -9.15 15.98 -8.53
N LEU A 184 -8.67 16.12 -7.30
CA LEU A 184 -9.39 16.72 -6.19
C LEU A 184 -8.70 18.04 -5.85
N GLU A 185 -9.47 19.10 -5.77
CA GLU A 185 -8.99 20.43 -5.43
C GLU A 185 -9.48 20.79 -4.01
N GLY A 186 -8.58 20.75 -3.04
CA GLY A 186 -8.81 21.16 -1.67
C GLY A 186 -8.77 22.68 -1.56
N ILE A 187 -9.92 23.28 -1.33
CA ILE A 187 -10.04 24.73 -1.17
C ILE A 187 -9.59 25.11 0.24
N ASP A 188 -10.13 24.40 1.23
CA ASP A 188 -9.82 24.57 2.65
C ASP A 188 -10.18 23.31 3.45
N GLY A 189 -9.86 23.30 4.74
CA GLY A 189 -10.35 22.32 5.69
C GLY A 189 -9.56 21.02 5.74
N ARG A 190 -10.28 19.92 6.02
CA ARG A 190 -9.71 18.58 6.27
C ARG A 190 -10.50 17.52 5.52
N PHE A 191 -9.82 16.68 4.75
CA PHE A 191 -10.45 15.63 3.97
C PHE A 191 -9.55 14.39 3.84
N ALA A 192 -10.18 13.22 3.76
CA ALA A 192 -9.54 11.96 3.54
C ALA A 192 -9.71 11.50 2.08
N VAL A 193 -8.65 10.96 1.50
CA VAL A 193 -8.64 10.41 0.15
C VAL A 193 -8.08 9.01 0.20
N ARG A 194 -8.88 8.02 -0.21
CA ARG A 194 -8.48 6.62 -0.30
C ARG A 194 -8.60 6.13 -1.74
N GLN A 195 -7.53 5.60 -2.27
CA GLN A 195 -7.49 5.02 -3.60
C GLN A 195 -7.67 3.51 -3.52
N ASP A 196 -8.85 3.03 -3.92
CA ASP A 196 -9.18 1.62 -4.11
C ASP A 196 -8.86 1.20 -5.56
N SER A 197 -9.08 -0.07 -5.91
CA SER A 197 -8.77 -0.62 -7.25
C SER A 197 -9.58 0.04 -8.37
N ASP A 198 -10.84 0.32 -8.13
CA ASP A 198 -11.86 0.74 -9.11
C ASP A 198 -12.41 2.15 -8.88
N CYS A 199 -12.09 2.76 -7.74
CA CYS A 199 -12.54 4.11 -7.41
C CYS A 199 -11.58 4.79 -6.42
N THR A 200 -11.73 6.11 -6.33
CA THR A 200 -11.18 6.92 -5.23
C THR A 200 -12.33 7.33 -4.31
N ARG A 201 -12.19 7.07 -3.04
CA ARG A 201 -13.12 7.53 -2.01
C ARG A 201 -12.64 8.87 -1.45
N LEU A 202 -13.49 9.88 -1.56
CA LEU A 202 -13.29 11.18 -0.93
C LEU A 202 -14.25 11.31 0.26
N SER A 203 -13.74 11.73 1.40
CA SER A 203 -14.54 12.06 2.60
C SER A 203 -14.12 13.42 3.10
N VAL A 204 -15.01 14.40 3.06
CA VAL A 204 -14.73 15.77 3.53
C VAL A 204 -15.16 15.87 5.00
N LEU A 205 -14.19 16.11 5.89
CA LEU A 205 -14.45 16.23 7.33
C LEU A 205 -14.77 17.67 7.71
N SER A 206 -14.11 18.64 7.07
CA SER A 206 -14.39 20.07 7.23
C SER A 206 -13.98 20.81 5.97
N GLY A 207 -14.58 21.97 5.69
CA GLY A 207 -14.30 22.78 4.51
C GLY A 207 -14.93 22.23 3.23
N ASN A 208 -14.30 22.51 2.10
CA ASN A 208 -14.82 22.20 0.77
C ASN A 208 -13.75 21.60 -0.13
N VAL A 209 -14.14 20.65 -0.98
CA VAL A 209 -13.29 20.03 -2.00
C VAL A 209 -14.04 20.00 -3.33
N ALA A 210 -13.37 20.39 -4.42
CA ALA A 210 -13.91 20.25 -5.76
C ALA A 210 -13.35 18.97 -6.42
N ILE A 211 -14.23 18.18 -7.06
CA ILE A 211 -13.88 16.99 -7.81
C ILE A 211 -13.85 17.32 -9.29
N HIS A 212 -12.72 17.04 -9.97
CA HIS A 212 -12.56 17.13 -11.42
C HIS A 212 -12.38 15.71 -11.97
N THR A 213 -13.36 15.22 -12.74
CA THR A 213 -13.28 13.90 -13.38
C THR A 213 -12.67 14.02 -14.78
N PRO A 214 -11.72 13.16 -15.17
CA PRO A 214 -11.01 13.28 -16.46
C PRO A 214 -11.91 13.22 -17.69
N HIS A 215 -13.02 12.49 -17.61
CA HIS A 215 -13.97 12.25 -18.71
C HIS A 215 -15.41 12.68 -18.34
N GLY A 216 -15.54 13.59 -17.38
CA GLY A 216 -16.85 14.18 -17.03
C GLY A 216 -17.36 15.07 -18.15
N ALA A 217 -18.66 15.02 -18.41
CA ALA A 217 -19.28 15.93 -19.36
C ALA A 217 -19.06 17.39 -18.91
N ASP A 218 -18.61 18.24 -19.84
CA ASP A 218 -18.57 19.71 -19.72
C ASP A 218 -17.54 20.35 -18.78
N GLY A 219 -16.49 19.66 -18.33
CA GLY A 219 -15.44 20.28 -17.51
C GLY A 219 -15.95 20.89 -16.19
N LEU A 220 -17.15 20.51 -15.75
CA LEU A 220 -17.75 20.98 -14.50
C LEU A 220 -17.09 20.31 -13.31
N SER A 221 -16.67 21.12 -12.34
CA SER A 221 -16.23 20.62 -11.04
C SER A 221 -17.44 20.38 -10.14
N LEU A 222 -17.45 19.23 -9.46
CA LEU A 222 -18.44 18.92 -8.43
C LEU A 222 -17.94 19.40 -7.07
N GLN A 223 -18.64 20.32 -6.45
CA GLN A 223 -18.33 20.79 -5.09
C GLN A 223 -18.84 19.77 -4.06
N VAL A 224 -17.97 19.42 -3.11
CA VAL A 224 -18.24 18.50 -2.00
C VAL A 224 -18.04 19.23 -0.68
N HIS A 225 -19.02 19.16 0.18
CA HIS A 225 -19.05 19.86 1.47
C HIS A 225 -18.73 18.95 2.64
N ALA A 226 -18.45 19.57 3.79
CA ALA A 226 -18.20 18.86 5.04
C ALA A 226 -19.31 17.86 5.38
N GLY A 227 -18.93 16.63 5.75
CA GLY A 227 -19.83 15.53 6.06
C GLY A 227 -20.21 14.66 4.86
N GLU A 228 -19.90 15.06 3.64
CA GLU A 228 -20.20 14.30 2.44
C GLU A 228 -19.08 13.33 2.07
N ASN A 229 -19.48 12.19 1.48
CA ASN A 229 -18.58 11.16 0.98
C ASN A 229 -18.89 10.88 -0.49
N TYR A 230 -17.88 10.79 -1.32
CA TYR A 230 -18.01 10.50 -2.74
C TYR A 230 -17.13 9.34 -3.21
N LEU A 231 -17.65 8.57 -4.16
CA LEU A 231 -16.90 7.59 -4.93
C LEU A 231 -16.59 8.21 -6.30
N VAL A 232 -15.34 8.53 -6.52
CA VAL A 232 -14.84 9.12 -7.75
C VAL A 232 -14.33 8.02 -8.67
N ARG A 233 -14.88 7.92 -9.87
CA ARG A 233 -14.43 7.08 -10.97
C ARG A 233 -13.98 7.95 -12.13
N GLN A 234 -13.35 7.37 -13.14
CA GLN A 234 -12.82 8.13 -14.27
C GLN A 234 -13.91 8.91 -15.04
N THR A 235 -15.13 8.43 -15.04
CA THR A 235 -16.24 9.02 -15.79
C THR A 235 -17.25 9.78 -14.95
N GLN A 236 -17.29 9.51 -13.64
CA GLN A 236 -18.31 10.08 -12.76
C GLN A 236 -17.90 10.10 -11.28
N ALA A 237 -18.46 11.03 -10.55
CA ALA A 237 -18.45 11.04 -9.09
C ALA A 237 -19.86 10.78 -8.57
N THR A 238 -20.03 9.85 -7.63
CA THR A 238 -21.33 9.49 -7.04
C THR A 238 -21.29 9.65 -5.52
N LEU A 239 -22.35 10.21 -4.96
CA LEU A 239 -22.51 10.31 -3.50
C LEU A 239 -22.47 8.89 -2.90
N ALA A 240 -21.61 8.68 -1.92
CA ALA A 240 -21.51 7.42 -1.20
C ALA A 240 -22.39 7.43 0.05
N ALA A 241 -22.87 6.26 0.46
CA ALA A 241 -23.53 6.13 1.74
C ALA A 241 -22.60 6.56 2.89
N PRO A 242 -23.13 7.14 3.97
CA PRO A 242 -22.34 7.46 5.16
C PRO A 242 -21.61 6.22 5.68
N MET A 243 -20.34 6.37 5.98
CA MET A 243 -19.56 5.30 6.60
C MET A 243 -19.95 5.18 8.07
N ASN A 244 -20.18 3.94 8.53
CA ASN A 244 -20.46 3.66 9.95
C ASN A 244 -19.18 3.69 10.80
N MET A 245 -18.23 4.56 10.42
CA MET A 245 -16.97 4.79 11.13
C MET A 245 -16.51 6.24 10.97
N ASP A 246 -15.68 6.68 11.89
CA ASP A 246 -14.97 7.94 11.74
C ASP A 246 -13.77 7.73 10.81
N VAL A 247 -13.85 8.32 9.61
CA VAL A 247 -12.83 8.22 8.56
C VAL A 247 -11.51 8.90 8.91
N GLY A 248 -11.46 9.78 9.90
CA GLY A 248 -10.26 10.49 10.32
C GLY A 248 -9.56 9.85 11.53
N ALA A 249 -10.23 8.97 12.26
CA ALA A 249 -9.74 8.41 13.53
C ALA A 249 -8.45 7.60 13.41
N TRP A 250 -8.20 7.01 12.25
CA TRP A 250 -6.96 6.26 12.02
C TRP A 250 -5.70 7.12 12.17
N ALA A 251 -5.80 8.42 11.90
CA ALA A 251 -4.69 9.35 12.07
C ALA A 251 -4.19 9.42 13.53
N ASP A 252 -5.11 9.16 14.48
CA ASP A 252 -4.84 9.09 15.91
C ASP A 252 -4.64 7.64 16.42
N GLY A 253 -4.55 6.67 15.48
CA GLY A 253 -4.32 5.27 15.83
C GLY A 253 -5.56 4.50 16.20
N LEU A 254 -6.73 4.98 15.83
CA LEU A 254 -8.01 4.43 16.27
C LEU A 254 -8.87 4.01 15.07
N ILE A 255 -9.71 3.00 15.27
CA ILE A 255 -10.94 2.78 14.51
C ILE A 255 -12.11 3.07 15.43
N VAL A 256 -12.93 4.04 15.04
CA VAL A 256 -14.14 4.41 15.77
C VAL A 256 -15.34 4.01 14.92
N THR A 257 -16.18 3.08 15.42
CA THR A 257 -17.32 2.55 14.68
C THR A 257 -18.65 2.85 15.35
N ARG A 258 -19.71 2.96 14.55
CA ARG A 258 -21.09 3.23 14.99
C ARG A 258 -22.06 2.30 14.27
N GLY A 259 -22.26 1.09 14.80
CA GLY A 259 -23.10 0.08 14.17
C GLY A 259 -22.53 -0.46 12.86
N MET A 260 -21.22 -0.55 12.74
CA MET A 260 -20.53 -1.08 11.56
C MET A 260 -20.73 -2.61 11.47
N ARG A 261 -20.91 -3.15 10.25
CA ARG A 261 -20.98 -4.61 10.05
C ARG A 261 -19.62 -5.24 10.39
N LEU A 262 -19.66 -6.42 10.98
CA LEU A 262 -18.44 -7.15 11.37
C LEU A 262 -17.53 -7.42 10.16
N ALA A 263 -18.10 -7.81 9.02
CA ALA A 263 -17.33 -8.05 7.80
C ALA A 263 -16.58 -6.78 7.34
N ASP A 264 -17.25 -5.61 7.38
CA ASP A 264 -16.65 -4.33 6.99
C ASP A 264 -15.57 -3.91 7.98
N PHE A 265 -15.81 -4.10 9.28
CA PHE A 265 -14.84 -3.84 10.34
C PHE A 265 -13.58 -4.70 10.18
N LEU A 266 -13.74 -6.01 9.95
CA LEU A 266 -12.61 -6.91 9.72
C LEU A 266 -11.85 -6.57 8.44
N SER A 267 -12.53 -6.11 7.40
CA SER A 267 -11.89 -5.60 6.18
C SER A 267 -11.01 -4.38 6.47
N GLU A 268 -11.50 -3.42 7.29
CA GLU A 268 -10.70 -2.25 7.69
C GLU A 268 -9.50 -2.64 8.59
N VAL A 269 -9.72 -3.48 9.61
CA VAL A 269 -8.63 -3.98 10.48
C VAL A 269 -7.60 -4.76 9.66
N GLY A 270 -8.06 -5.55 8.67
CA GLY A 270 -7.22 -6.35 7.77
C GLY A 270 -6.19 -5.54 6.99
N ARG A 271 -6.45 -4.26 6.75
CA ARG A 271 -5.49 -3.34 6.10
C ARG A 271 -4.21 -3.12 6.92
N TYR A 272 -4.29 -3.24 8.24
CA TYR A 272 -3.18 -2.95 9.16
C TYR A 272 -2.35 -4.18 9.51
N ARG A 273 -2.68 -5.34 8.94
CA ARG A 273 -1.95 -6.59 9.20
C ARG A 273 -1.66 -7.34 7.91
N HIS A 274 -0.61 -8.15 7.93
CA HIS A 274 -0.34 -9.07 6.85
C HIS A 274 -1.21 -10.32 6.97
N GLY A 275 -1.63 -10.87 5.83
CA GLY A 275 -2.38 -12.12 5.76
C GLY A 275 -3.88 -11.92 5.60
N TYR A 276 -4.62 -12.99 5.86
CA TYR A 276 -6.08 -13.02 5.73
C TYR A 276 -6.76 -12.78 7.07
N LEU A 277 -7.74 -11.90 7.08
CA LEU A 277 -8.66 -11.66 8.18
C LEU A 277 -10.10 -11.62 7.64
N GLY A 278 -10.97 -12.48 8.14
CA GLY A 278 -12.36 -12.52 7.69
C GLY A 278 -13.27 -13.22 8.69
N CYS A 279 -14.53 -13.41 8.33
CA CYS A 279 -15.51 -14.11 9.14
C CYS A 279 -16.38 -15.01 8.29
N SER A 280 -17.09 -15.96 8.94
CA SER A 280 -18.12 -16.77 8.33
C SER A 280 -19.34 -15.91 7.95
N ALA A 281 -20.09 -16.33 6.94
CA ALA A 281 -21.19 -15.56 6.37
C ALA A 281 -22.34 -15.29 7.38
N ASP A 282 -22.56 -16.21 8.29
CA ASP A 282 -23.63 -16.16 9.30
C ASP A 282 -23.44 -15.08 10.39
N ILE A 283 -22.20 -14.59 10.56
CA ILE A 283 -21.88 -13.52 11.51
C ILE A 283 -21.46 -12.20 10.83
N ALA A 284 -21.35 -12.19 9.51
CA ALA A 284 -20.88 -11.04 8.72
C ALA A 284 -21.68 -9.75 8.99
N ASP A 285 -22.97 -9.89 9.25
CA ASP A 285 -23.93 -8.79 9.50
C ASP A 285 -24.03 -8.36 10.96
N LEU A 286 -23.36 -9.02 11.89
CA LEU A 286 -23.30 -8.57 13.28
C LEU A 286 -22.76 -7.13 13.31
N ARG A 287 -23.37 -6.30 14.16
CA ARG A 287 -23.01 -4.90 14.24
C ARG A 287 -22.23 -4.61 15.51
N LEU A 288 -21.19 -3.80 15.35
CA LEU A 288 -20.37 -3.38 16.47
C LEU A 288 -20.18 -1.86 16.50
N SER A 289 -20.13 -1.32 17.70
CA SER A 289 -19.80 0.08 17.97
C SER A 289 -18.72 0.11 19.02
N GLY A 290 -17.75 0.97 18.86
CA GLY A 290 -16.66 1.09 19.82
C GLY A 290 -15.49 1.89 19.28
N VAL A 291 -14.49 2.03 20.13
CA VAL A 291 -13.19 2.65 19.84
C VAL A 291 -12.13 1.58 20.01
N PHE A 292 -11.41 1.29 18.93
CA PHE A 292 -10.43 0.22 18.88
C PHE A 292 -9.06 0.79 18.51
N ARG A 293 -8.01 0.31 19.17
CA ARG A 293 -6.63 0.72 18.87
C ARG A 293 -6.05 -0.11 17.72
N LEU A 294 -5.39 0.57 16.78
CA LEU A 294 -4.78 -0.05 15.60
C LEU A 294 -3.36 -0.58 15.84
N GLU A 295 -2.74 -0.21 16.94
CA GLU A 295 -1.34 -0.56 17.26
C GLU A 295 -1.16 -2.07 17.46
N ASP A 296 -2.18 -2.74 18.00
CA ASP A 296 -2.17 -4.20 18.23
C ASP A 296 -3.50 -4.80 17.74
N THR A 297 -3.49 -5.27 16.50
CA THR A 297 -4.65 -5.91 15.89
C THR A 297 -4.99 -7.26 16.51
N ASP A 298 -4.05 -7.96 17.13
CA ASP A 298 -4.34 -9.25 17.78
C ASP A 298 -5.08 -9.03 19.11
N THR A 299 -4.65 -8.06 19.92
CA THR A 299 -5.41 -7.63 21.12
C THR A 299 -6.79 -7.10 20.75
N LEU A 300 -6.92 -6.33 19.66
CA LEU A 300 -8.21 -5.86 19.14
C LEU A 300 -9.14 -7.03 18.82
N LEU A 301 -8.64 -8.05 18.13
CA LEU A 301 -9.45 -9.24 17.79
C LEU A 301 -9.84 -10.06 19.03
N ALA A 302 -8.97 -10.13 20.05
CA ALA A 302 -9.24 -10.86 21.30
C ALA A 302 -10.37 -10.24 22.14
N ILE A 303 -10.71 -8.97 21.93
CA ILE A 303 -11.82 -8.29 22.63
C ILE A 303 -13.17 -8.63 22.00
N LEU A 304 -13.24 -8.94 20.70
CA LEU A 304 -14.50 -9.15 19.97
C LEU A 304 -15.38 -10.26 20.59
N PRO A 305 -14.86 -11.42 21.05
CA PRO A 305 -15.65 -12.44 21.71
C PRO A 305 -16.29 -12.02 23.03
N GLN A 306 -15.82 -10.92 23.63
CA GLN A 306 -16.39 -10.40 24.88
C GLN A 306 -17.69 -9.60 24.64
N THR A 307 -17.91 -9.12 23.42
CA THR A 307 -19.02 -8.24 23.07
C THR A 307 -19.95 -8.82 22.01
N LEU A 308 -19.47 -9.79 21.26
CA LEU A 308 -20.20 -10.45 20.17
C LEU A 308 -20.18 -11.98 20.35
N PRO A 309 -21.21 -12.70 19.89
CA PRO A 309 -21.25 -14.17 19.93
C PRO A 309 -20.33 -14.77 18.85
N VAL A 310 -19.05 -14.52 18.97
CA VAL A 310 -18.03 -14.96 18.01
C VAL A 310 -16.83 -15.59 18.72
N GLN A 311 -16.11 -16.44 17.99
CA GLN A 311 -14.81 -16.99 18.42
C GLN A 311 -13.76 -16.70 17.35
N VAL A 312 -12.54 -16.38 17.77
CA VAL A 312 -11.42 -16.13 16.85
C VAL A 312 -10.65 -17.44 16.64
N ARG A 313 -10.52 -17.84 15.38
CA ARG A 313 -9.76 -19.03 14.98
C ARG A 313 -8.50 -18.64 14.21
N TYR A 314 -7.37 -19.04 14.75
CA TYR A 314 -6.05 -18.90 14.12
C TYR A 314 -5.68 -20.23 13.45
N ARG A 315 -5.74 -20.30 12.09
CA ARG A 315 -5.14 -21.42 11.35
C ARG A 315 -3.64 -21.30 11.27
N THR A 316 -3.17 -20.08 11.08
CA THR A 316 -1.78 -19.66 11.21
C THR A 316 -1.76 -18.22 11.73
N ARG A 317 -0.60 -17.68 12.10
CA ARG A 317 -0.49 -16.24 12.46
C ARG A 317 -0.93 -15.30 11.34
N TRP A 318 -0.94 -15.78 10.07
CA TRP A 318 -1.32 -15.02 8.88
C TRP A 318 -2.74 -15.32 8.38
N TRP A 319 -3.42 -16.29 8.98
CA TRP A 319 -4.77 -16.69 8.56
C TRP A 319 -5.68 -16.76 9.78
N VAL A 320 -6.47 -15.70 9.93
CA VAL A 320 -7.40 -15.54 11.05
C VAL A 320 -8.82 -15.45 10.52
N SER A 321 -9.73 -16.22 11.11
CA SER A 321 -11.16 -16.18 10.80
C SER A 321 -11.97 -16.11 12.07
N LEU A 322 -13.08 -15.37 12.02
CA LEU A 322 -14.08 -15.36 13.07
C LEU A 322 -15.23 -16.27 12.69
N GLU A 323 -15.70 -17.05 13.64
CA GLU A 323 -16.83 -17.95 13.49
C GLU A 323 -17.80 -17.69 14.65
N ARG A 324 -19.07 -18.17 14.55
CA ARG A 324 -20.02 -18.08 15.65
C ARG A 324 -19.51 -18.89 16.84
N SER A 325 -19.63 -18.32 18.05
CA SER A 325 -19.43 -19.08 19.29
C SER A 325 -20.54 -20.11 19.42
N ALA A 326 -20.21 -21.32 19.86
CA ALA A 326 -21.19 -22.37 20.10
C ALA A 326 -22.14 -22.02 21.24
#